data_7fd9f6ebd3261c9bb992b5811e83de39
#
_entry.id   7fd9f6ebd3261c9bb992b5811e83de39
#
_cell.length_a   1.000
_cell.length_b   1.000
_cell.length_c   1.000
_cell.angle_alpha   90.00
_cell.angle_beta   90.00
_cell.angle_gamma   90.00
#
_symmetry.space_group_name_H-M   'P 1'
#
loop_
_entity.id
_entity.type
_entity.pdbx_description
1 polymer ?
#
loop_
_entity_poly.entity_id
_entity_poly.type
_entity_poly.pdbx_seq_one_letter_code
_entity_poly.pdbx_strand_id
1 'polypeptide(L)'
;ENFNACEAVFKIQGVNVHPGSAKGIMINAGVVGCEIQMMLPGEETPEQTEGYEGFYHLMEFNGTVEQAVMKYIIRDFDPVLFDVKQEKLRQAVAQINAIYGEGTAEVKIEESYRNMREKIEPCMQLIEYAKAACKEAGVEPDVAPIRGGTDGARLSFRGLPCPNLGTGGDGF
;
A
#
# COMPACT_ATOMS: atom_id res chain seq x y z
N GLU A 1 13.36 10.58 -3.25
CA GLU A 1 12.65 9.66 -2.34
C GLU A 1 11.60 8.82 -3.06
N ASN A 2 11.22 7.70 -2.45
CA ASN A 2 10.21 6.76 -2.93
C ASN A 2 9.20 6.45 -1.81
N PHE A 3 8.11 5.77 -2.12
CA PHE A 3 7.17 5.32 -1.10
C PHE A 3 7.78 4.34 -0.08
N ASN A 4 7.23 4.33 1.16
CA ASN A 4 7.16 3.12 1.97
C ASN A 4 6.04 2.23 1.39
N ALA A 5 6.20 0.93 1.49
CA ALA A 5 5.28 0.00 0.84
C ALA A 5 5.07 -1.27 1.64
N CYS A 6 3.83 -1.73 1.69
CA CYS A 6 3.48 -3.08 2.14
C CYS A 6 2.37 -3.69 1.27
N GLU A 7 2.29 -5.01 1.32
CA GLU A 7 1.15 -5.78 0.86
C GLU A 7 0.31 -6.20 2.06
N ALA A 8 -1.01 -6.23 1.90
CA ALA A 8 -1.93 -6.73 2.89
C ALA A 8 -2.88 -7.74 2.25
N VAL A 9 -2.98 -8.91 2.86
CA VAL A 9 -3.88 -9.98 2.42
C VAL A 9 -4.91 -10.22 3.52
N PHE A 10 -6.16 -9.89 3.24
CA PHE A 10 -7.30 -10.28 4.07
C PHE A 10 -7.77 -11.65 3.68
N LYS A 11 -8.06 -12.48 4.68
CA LYS A 11 -8.82 -13.71 4.53
C LYS A 11 -10.05 -13.62 5.40
N ILE A 12 -11.18 -13.98 4.83
CA ILE A 12 -12.49 -13.87 5.46
C ILE A 12 -13.15 -15.24 5.40
N GLN A 13 -13.61 -15.72 6.55
CA GLN A 13 -14.29 -16.98 6.69
C GLN A 13 -15.78 -16.72 6.95
N GLY A 14 -16.64 -17.20 6.07
CA GLY A 14 -18.09 -17.12 6.20
C GLY A 14 -18.71 -18.40 6.75
N VAL A 15 -20.02 -18.34 6.96
CA VAL A 15 -20.86 -19.48 7.35
C VAL A 15 -21.99 -19.57 6.31
N ASN A 16 -21.95 -20.64 5.52
CA ASN A 16 -22.98 -20.89 4.51
C ASN A 16 -24.07 -21.81 5.06
N VAL A 17 -25.32 -21.41 4.89
CA VAL A 17 -26.50 -22.18 5.20
C VAL A 17 -27.57 -21.94 4.14
N HIS A 18 -28.63 -22.76 4.09
CA HIS A 18 -29.73 -22.56 3.15
C HIS A 18 -30.32 -21.15 3.30
N PRO A 19 -30.43 -20.33 2.24
CA PRO A 19 -30.86 -18.93 2.32
C PRO A 19 -32.21 -18.74 3.03
N GLY A 20 -33.15 -19.64 2.85
CA GLY A 20 -34.45 -19.58 3.50
C GLY A 20 -34.45 -19.73 5.02
N SER A 21 -33.32 -20.20 5.60
CA SER A 21 -33.15 -20.42 7.03
C SER A 21 -31.91 -19.65 7.58
N ALA A 22 -31.43 -18.64 6.85
CA ALA A 22 -30.15 -17.98 7.08
C ALA A 22 -30.18 -16.88 8.16
N LYS A 23 -31.36 -16.46 8.61
CA LYS A 23 -31.50 -15.33 9.53
C LYS A 23 -30.74 -15.56 10.83
N GLY A 24 -29.76 -14.70 11.12
CA GLY A 24 -28.94 -14.74 12.34
C GLY A 24 -27.90 -15.88 12.36
N ILE A 25 -27.71 -16.59 11.23
CA ILE A 25 -26.76 -17.71 11.13
C ILE A 25 -25.73 -17.48 10.01
N MET A 26 -26.19 -17.10 8.81
CA MET A 26 -25.30 -16.93 7.66
C MET A 26 -24.35 -15.74 7.84
N ILE A 27 -23.09 -15.97 7.53
CA ILE A 27 -22.07 -14.93 7.36
C ILE A 27 -21.58 -15.05 5.91
N ASN A 28 -21.89 -14.07 5.07
CA ASN A 28 -21.45 -14.06 3.68
C ASN A 28 -20.07 -13.38 3.59
N ALA A 29 -19.01 -14.16 3.39
CA ALA A 29 -17.66 -13.66 3.35
C ALA A 29 -17.44 -12.60 2.24
N GLY A 30 -18.08 -12.74 1.09
CA GLY A 30 -18.01 -11.74 0.03
C GLY A 30 -18.60 -10.40 0.44
N VAL A 31 -19.73 -10.40 1.18
CA VAL A 31 -20.36 -9.17 1.71
C VAL A 31 -19.47 -8.55 2.79
N VAL A 32 -18.92 -9.36 3.71
CA VAL A 32 -17.97 -8.88 4.72
C VAL A 32 -16.74 -8.24 4.08
N GLY A 33 -16.25 -8.77 2.94
CA GLY A 33 -15.17 -8.13 2.18
C GLY A 33 -15.56 -6.73 1.67
N CYS A 34 -16.79 -6.55 1.19
CA CYS A 34 -17.29 -5.23 0.82
C CYS A 34 -17.37 -4.28 2.02
N GLU A 35 -17.78 -4.77 3.19
CA GLU A 35 -17.77 -3.97 4.43
C GLU A 35 -16.37 -3.52 4.83
N ILE A 36 -15.37 -4.39 4.75
CA ILE A 36 -13.95 -4.02 4.97
C ILE A 36 -13.53 -2.90 4.02
N GLN A 37 -13.85 -3.03 2.71
CA GLN A 37 -13.55 -1.98 1.73
C GLN A 37 -14.18 -0.63 2.11
N MET A 38 -15.41 -0.63 2.60
CA MET A 38 -16.12 0.59 3.01
C MET A 38 -15.60 1.21 4.31
N MET A 39 -14.80 0.49 5.10
CA MET A 39 -14.11 1.02 6.29
C MET A 39 -12.84 1.80 5.95
N LEU A 40 -12.30 1.64 4.75
CA LEU A 40 -11.12 2.35 4.29
C LEU A 40 -11.51 3.70 3.68
N PRO A 41 -10.63 4.73 3.75
CA PRO A 41 -10.90 6.04 3.17
C PRO A 41 -11.08 5.95 1.64
N GLY A 42 -12.23 6.36 1.14
CA GLY A 42 -12.55 6.28 -0.29
C GLY A 42 -11.74 7.24 -1.17
N GLU A 43 -11.23 8.31 -0.57
CA GLU A 43 -10.38 9.32 -1.22
C GLU A 43 -8.89 8.91 -1.26
N GLU A 44 -8.46 7.96 -0.44
CA GLU A 44 -7.07 7.50 -0.41
C GLU A 44 -6.86 6.31 -1.37
N THR A 45 -7.15 6.50 -2.64
CA THR A 45 -6.95 5.50 -3.71
C THR A 45 -5.97 6.03 -4.78
N PRO A 46 -5.36 5.17 -5.61
CA PRO A 46 -4.47 5.62 -6.67
C PRO A 46 -5.11 6.65 -7.61
N GLU A 47 -6.42 6.51 -7.87
CA GLU A 47 -7.18 7.38 -8.78
C GLU A 47 -7.51 8.75 -8.17
N GLN A 48 -7.37 8.91 -6.85
CA GLN A 48 -7.73 10.11 -6.11
C GLN A 48 -6.51 10.84 -5.52
N THR A 49 -5.31 10.25 -5.63
CA THR A 49 -4.10 10.75 -4.96
C THR A 49 -2.99 11.10 -5.94
N GLU A 50 -2.23 12.16 -5.63
CA GLU A 50 -1.09 12.62 -6.42
C GLU A 50 0.09 13.06 -5.52
N GLY A 51 1.20 13.47 -6.13
CA GLY A 51 2.37 14.00 -5.41
C GLY A 51 2.85 13.10 -4.29
N TYR A 52 2.77 13.59 -3.06
CA TYR A 52 3.21 12.90 -1.84
C TYR A 52 2.09 12.14 -1.10
N GLU A 53 0.87 12.16 -1.60
CA GLU A 53 -0.26 11.50 -0.97
C GLU A 53 -0.15 9.98 -1.08
N GLY A 54 -0.39 9.29 0.05
CA GLY A 54 -0.40 7.84 0.12
C GLY A 54 -1.78 7.25 -0.21
N PHE A 55 -1.84 5.93 -0.44
CA PHE A 55 -3.07 5.26 -0.84
C PHE A 55 -3.18 3.82 -0.36
N TYR A 56 -4.42 3.30 -0.40
CA TYR A 56 -4.77 1.89 -0.39
C TYR A 56 -5.23 1.49 -1.79
N HIS A 57 -4.69 0.44 -2.36
CA HIS A 57 -5.10 -0.05 -3.67
C HIS A 57 -5.52 -1.51 -3.58
N LEU A 58 -6.81 -1.76 -3.80
CA LEU A 58 -7.35 -3.11 -3.91
C LEU A 58 -6.93 -3.71 -5.26
N MET A 59 -6.02 -4.69 -5.21
CA MET A 59 -5.47 -5.36 -6.39
C MET A 59 -6.32 -6.55 -6.85
N GLU A 60 -6.90 -7.25 -5.87
CA GLU A 60 -7.63 -8.49 -6.12
C GLU A 60 -8.71 -8.68 -5.06
N PHE A 61 -9.89 -9.08 -5.49
CA PHE A 61 -10.96 -9.51 -4.62
C PHE A 61 -11.64 -10.75 -5.21
N ASN A 62 -11.50 -11.87 -4.51
CA ASN A 62 -12.18 -13.12 -4.82
C ASN A 62 -13.01 -13.55 -3.63
N GLY A 63 -14.30 -13.82 -3.84
CA GLY A 63 -15.19 -14.15 -2.74
C GLY A 63 -16.37 -15.04 -3.13
N THR A 64 -16.73 -15.91 -2.18
CA THR A 64 -17.95 -16.71 -2.14
C THR A 64 -18.69 -16.43 -0.83
N VAL A 65 -19.75 -17.18 -0.53
CA VAL A 65 -20.40 -17.12 0.79
C VAL A 65 -19.46 -17.67 1.88
N GLU A 66 -18.72 -18.75 1.58
CA GLU A 66 -17.90 -19.45 2.57
C GLU A 66 -16.55 -18.79 2.86
N GLN A 67 -15.96 -18.15 1.84
CA GLN A 67 -14.64 -17.54 1.98
C GLN A 67 -14.43 -16.37 1.02
N ALA A 68 -13.65 -15.40 1.45
CA ALA A 68 -13.17 -14.35 0.57
C ALA A 68 -11.69 -14.01 0.85
N VAL A 69 -11.00 -13.55 -0.19
CA VAL A 69 -9.62 -13.06 -0.13
C VAL A 69 -9.55 -11.72 -0.82
N MET A 70 -8.96 -10.74 -0.15
CA MET A 70 -8.69 -9.42 -0.71
C MET A 70 -7.20 -9.13 -0.61
N LYS A 71 -6.60 -8.61 -1.68
CA LYS A 71 -5.19 -8.21 -1.69
C LYS A 71 -5.07 -6.73 -1.96
N TYR A 72 -4.34 -6.06 -1.09
CA TYR A 72 -4.04 -4.65 -1.20
C TYR A 72 -2.55 -4.40 -1.31
N ILE A 73 -2.18 -3.32 -1.97
CA ILE A 73 -0.92 -2.64 -1.75
C ILE A 73 -1.19 -1.30 -1.06
N ILE A 74 -0.36 -0.96 -0.09
CA ILE A 74 -0.43 0.28 0.67
C ILE A 74 0.86 1.05 0.43
N ARG A 75 0.72 2.33 0.19
CA ARG A 75 1.83 3.24 -0.10
C ARG A 75 1.68 4.51 0.73
N ASP A 76 2.78 5.02 1.27
CA ASP A 76 2.87 6.37 1.82
C ASP A 76 4.34 6.82 1.85
N PHE A 77 4.60 8.11 1.63
CA PHE A 77 5.95 8.67 1.78
C PHE A 77 6.32 8.89 3.23
N ASP A 78 5.35 9.32 4.04
CA ASP A 78 5.54 9.55 5.47
C ASP A 78 5.50 8.22 6.24
N PRO A 79 6.53 7.87 7.01
CA PRO A 79 6.56 6.62 7.76
C PRO A 79 5.49 6.54 8.86
N VAL A 80 5.09 7.68 9.44
CA VAL A 80 4.04 7.72 10.48
C VAL A 80 2.67 7.48 9.85
N LEU A 81 2.37 8.14 8.73
CA LEU A 81 1.12 7.91 8.00
C LEU A 81 1.06 6.49 7.43
N PHE A 82 2.20 5.95 7.00
CA PHE A 82 2.28 4.56 6.56
C PHE A 82 1.94 3.57 7.67
N ASP A 83 2.43 3.79 8.90
CA ASP A 83 2.09 2.97 10.05
C ASP A 83 0.60 3.13 10.46
N VAL A 84 0.06 4.36 10.39
CA VAL A 84 -1.38 4.63 10.60
C VAL A 84 -2.23 3.87 9.58
N LYS A 85 -1.83 3.84 8.31
CA LYS A 85 -2.55 3.07 7.29
C LYS A 85 -2.58 1.58 7.59
N GLN A 86 -1.46 0.99 8.02
CA GLN A 86 -1.42 -0.41 8.41
C GLN A 86 -2.32 -0.70 9.62
N GLU A 87 -2.31 0.20 10.60
CA GLU A 87 -3.16 0.06 11.80
C GLU A 87 -4.65 0.14 11.45
N LYS A 88 -5.03 0.97 10.49
CA LYS A 88 -6.39 1.05 9.98
C LYS A 88 -6.90 -0.31 9.45
N LEU A 89 -6.03 -1.07 8.77
CA LEU A 89 -6.38 -2.42 8.28
C LEU A 89 -6.62 -3.39 9.44
N ARG A 90 -5.79 -3.33 10.49
CA ARG A 90 -5.97 -4.15 11.70
C ARG A 90 -7.26 -3.79 12.44
N GLN A 91 -7.58 -2.50 12.52
CA GLN A 91 -8.82 -2.02 13.12
C GLN A 91 -10.06 -2.48 12.36
N ALA A 92 -10.00 -2.51 11.02
CA ALA A 92 -11.10 -3.05 10.21
C ALA A 92 -11.34 -4.54 10.55
N VAL A 93 -10.29 -5.36 10.66
CA VAL A 93 -10.41 -6.77 11.10
C VAL A 93 -11.01 -6.87 12.50
N ALA A 94 -10.54 -6.06 13.45
CA ALA A 94 -11.05 -6.07 14.81
C ALA A 94 -12.55 -5.73 14.87
N GLN A 95 -13.00 -4.76 14.06
CA GLN A 95 -14.42 -4.40 13.96
C GLN A 95 -15.25 -5.53 13.36
N ILE A 96 -14.79 -6.17 12.29
CA ILE A 96 -15.48 -7.32 11.69
C ILE A 96 -15.60 -8.46 12.69
N ASN A 97 -14.52 -8.80 13.38
CA ASN A 97 -14.54 -9.88 14.38
C ASN A 97 -15.45 -9.55 15.58
N ALA A 98 -15.56 -8.27 15.96
CA ALA A 98 -16.50 -7.85 16.98
C ALA A 98 -17.97 -8.00 16.57
N ILE A 99 -18.29 -7.83 15.27
CA ILE A 99 -19.65 -7.93 14.72
C ILE A 99 -20.02 -9.39 14.46
N TYR A 100 -19.15 -10.16 13.81
CA TYR A 100 -19.47 -11.49 13.26
C TYR A 100 -18.89 -12.65 14.08
N GLY A 101 -18.00 -12.38 15.04
CA GLY A 101 -17.32 -13.37 15.86
C GLY A 101 -15.83 -13.48 15.51
N GLU A 102 -15.05 -13.86 16.52
CA GLU A 102 -13.59 -14.03 16.41
C GLU A 102 -13.23 -15.05 15.33
N GLY A 103 -12.23 -14.69 14.50
CA GLY A 103 -11.77 -15.54 13.40
C GLY A 103 -12.56 -15.39 12.09
N THR A 104 -13.57 -14.50 12.04
CA THR A 104 -14.28 -14.19 10.78
C THR A 104 -13.37 -13.51 9.78
N ALA A 105 -12.49 -12.63 10.21
CA ALA A 105 -11.49 -11.99 9.35
C ALA A 105 -10.10 -12.03 9.97
N GLU A 106 -9.10 -12.12 9.13
CA GLU A 106 -7.68 -11.93 9.46
C GLU A 106 -7.00 -11.08 8.39
N VAL A 107 -5.94 -10.36 8.75
CA VAL A 107 -5.08 -9.64 7.82
C VAL A 107 -3.62 -9.98 8.08
N LYS A 108 -2.92 -10.35 7.01
CA LYS A 108 -1.47 -10.48 7.00
C LYS A 108 -0.89 -9.28 6.27
N ILE A 109 0.02 -8.55 6.91
CA ILE A 109 0.70 -7.37 6.34
C ILE A 109 2.18 -7.69 6.23
N GLU A 110 2.76 -7.52 5.03
CA GLU A 110 4.17 -7.75 4.74
C GLU A 110 4.78 -6.49 4.13
N GLU A 111 5.77 -5.92 4.79
CA GLU A 111 6.51 -4.78 4.24
C GLU A 111 7.37 -5.20 3.05
N SER A 112 7.29 -4.42 1.97
CA SER A 112 8.01 -4.68 0.72
C SER A 112 9.31 -3.88 0.64
N TYR A 113 9.25 -2.59 0.97
CA TYR A 113 10.39 -1.67 1.00
C TYR A 113 10.05 -0.40 1.77
N ARG A 114 11.10 0.34 2.16
CA ARG A 114 11.02 1.63 2.85
C ARG A 114 11.48 2.78 1.97
N ASN A 115 11.05 4.00 2.29
CA ASN A 115 11.52 5.23 1.66
C ASN A 115 13.02 5.40 1.92
N MET A 116 13.81 5.53 0.84
CA MET A 116 15.26 5.67 0.92
C MET A 116 15.72 7.05 1.40
N ARG A 117 14.84 8.01 1.63
CA ARG A 117 15.17 9.39 1.99
C ARG A 117 16.19 9.47 3.11
N GLU A 118 15.99 8.75 4.22
CA GLU A 118 16.90 8.73 5.36
C GLU A 118 18.34 8.27 5.03
N LYS A 119 18.47 7.46 3.96
CA LYS A 119 19.78 6.96 3.49
C LYS A 119 20.43 7.90 2.49
N ILE A 120 19.64 8.72 1.81
CA ILE A 120 20.12 9.70 0.82
C ILE A 120 20.45 11.04 1.49
N GLU A 121 19.72 11.49 2.50
CA GLU A 121 19.96 12.76 3.19
C GLU A 121 21.41 12.99 3.63
N PRO A 122 22.18 12.01 4.17
CA PRO A 122 23.59 12.19 4.47
C PRO A 122 24.49 12.35 3.24
N CYS A 123 23.97 12.05 2.04
CA CYS A 123 24.71 12.01 0.79
C CYS A 123 24.09 12.91 -0.30
N MET A 124 23.51 14.05 0.09
CA MET A 124 22.81 14.98 -0.82
C MET A 124 23.69 15.50 -1.96
N GLN A 125 25.03 15.48 -1.81
CA GLN A 125 25.96 15.80 -2.90
C GLN A 125 25.73 14.94 -4.16
N LEU A 126 25.23 13.71 -4.02
CA LEU A 126 24.90 12.85 -5.17
C LEU A 126 23.78 13.46 -6.03
N ILE A 127 22.78 14.06 -5.38
CA ILE A 127 21.67 14.74 -6.07
C ILE A 127 22.21 16.00 -6.77
N GLU A 128 23.09 16.77 -6.12
CA GLU A 128 23.65 17.99 -6.72
C GLU A 128 24.58 17.66 -7.90
N TYR A 129 25.33 16.57 -7.83
CA TYR A 129 26.13 16.08 -8.96
C TYR A 129 25.23 15.66 -10.14
N ALA A 130 24.14 14.95 -9.87
CA ALA A 130 23.18 14.56 -10.89
C ALA A 130 22.53 15.77 -11.58
N LYS A 131 22.10 16.79 -10.79
CA LYS A 131 21.58 18.05 -11.34
C LYS A 131 22.58 18.78 -12.20
N ALA A 132 23.85 18.88 -11.74
CA ALA A 132 24.90 19.53 -12.49
C ALA A 132 25.14 18.81 -13.83
N ALA A 133 25.25 17.49 -13.81
CA ALA A 133 25.44 16.68 -15.02
C ALA A 133 24.27 16.82 -16.01
N CYS A 134 23.02 16.88 -15.54
CA CYS A 134 21.87 17.16 -16.41
C CYS A 134 22.01 18.52 -17.11
N LYS A 135 22.35 19.57 -16.36
CA LYS A 135 22.55 20.93 -16.90
C LYS A 135 23.70 20.99 -17.91
N GLU A 136 24.82 20.34 -17.64
CA GLU A 136 25.95 20.23 -18.58
C GLU A 136 25.54 19.51 -19.87
N ALA A 137 24.62 18.53 -19.78
CA ALA A 137 24.06 17.85 -20.93
C ALA A 137 22.95 18.64 -21.66
N GLY A 138 22.64 19.85 -21.21
CA GLY A 138 21.59 20.70 -21.79
C GLY A 138 20.17 20.29 -21.40
N VAL A 139 20.01 19.52 -20.32
CA VAL A 139 18.71 19.07 -19.79
C VAL A 139 18.45 19.79 -18.47
N GLU A 140 17.29 20.45 -18.34
CA GLU A 140 16.87 21.02 -17.06
C GLU A 140 16.37 19.89 -16.14
N PRO A 141 16.99 19.73 -14.94
CA PRO A 141 16.62 18.64 -14.04
C PRO A 141 15.28 18.92 -13.35
N ASP A 142 14.34 18.01 -13.47
CA ASP A 142 13.14 17.94 -12.66
C ASP A 142 13.34 16.95 -11.50
N VAL A 143 13.03 17.39 -10.29
CA VAL A 143 13.22 16.57 -9.07
C VAL A 143 11.85 16.27 -8.47
N ALA A 144 11.34 15.10 -8.75
CA ALA A 144 10.04 14.64 -8.28
C ALA A 144 10.16 13.38 -7.37
N PRO A 145 9.18 13.15 -6.50
CA PRO A 145 9.10 11.90 -5.73
C PRO A 145 8.75 10.73 -6.66
N ILE A 146 9.25 9.53 -6.33
CA ILE A 146 8.92 8.31 -7.05
C ILE A 146 7.73 7.65 -6.36
N ARG A 147 6.57 7.65 -7.01
CA ARG A 147 5.34 7.01 -6.51
C ARG A 147 5.37 5.48 -6.70
N GLY A 148 6.48 4.86 -6.33
CA GLY A 148 6.72 3.42 -6.46
C GLY A 148 7.93 2.98 -5.67
N GLY A 149 8.35 1.74 -5.90
CA GLY A 149 9.60 1.19 -5.40
C GLY A 149 10.69 1.22 -6.47
N THR A 150 11.94 1.18 -6.03
CA THR A 150 13.10 1.10 -6.90
C THR A 150 14.16 0.18 -6.30
N ASP A 151 15.01 -0.39 -7.15
CA ASP A 151 16.19 -1.12 -6.67
C ASP A 151 17.13 -0.22 -5.88
N GLY A 152 17.18 1.08 -6.22
CA GLY A 152 17.95 2.09 -5.50
C GLY A 152 17.54 2.21 -4.03
N ALA A 153 16.25 2.06 -3.71
CA ALA A 153 15.78 2.01 -2.33
C ALA A 153 16.39 0.82 -1.58
N ARG A 154 16.32 -0.38 -2.16
CA ARG A 154 16.89 -1.60 -1.55
C ARG A 154 18.40 -1.51 -1.38
N LEU A 155 19.11 -0.98 -2.39
CA LEU A 155 20.57 -0.77 -2.34
C LEU A 155 20.95 0.24 -1.28
N SER A 156 20.18 1.32 -1.14
CA SER A 156 20.42 2.36 -0.12
C SER A 156 20.38 1.79 1.30
N PHE A 157 19.41 0.92 1.59
CA PHE A 157 19.34 0.22 2.89
C PHE A 157 20.44 -0.84 3.09
N ARG A 158 21.14 -1.26 2.03
CA ARG A 158 22.32 -2.14 2.10
C ARG A 158 23.64 -1.37 2.21
N GLY A 159 23.60 -0.06 2.36
CA GLY A 159 24.78 0.79 2.54
C GLY A 159 25.31 1.44 1.26
N LEU A 160 24.60 1.33 0.15
CA LEU A 160 24.91 2.03 -1.10
C LEU A 160 23.85 3.09 -1.38
N PRO A 161 24.04 4.37 -0.97
CA PRO A 161 23.12 5.44 -1.30
C PRO A 161 22.95 5.57 -2.81
N CYS A 162 21.75 5.31 -3.31
CA CYS A 162 21.51 5.13 -4.74
C CYS A 162 20.28 5.95 -5.18
N PRO A 163 20.43 7.28 -5.41
CA PRO A 163 19.36 8.08 -5.97
C PRO A 163 19.05 7.65 -7.41
N ASN A 164 17.77 7.75 -7.79
CA ASN A 164 17.33 7.38 -9.12
C ASN A 164 17.42 8.54 -10.10
N LEU A 165 17.80 8.23 -11.34
CA LEU A 165 17.66 9.11 -12.50
C LEU A 165 16.56 8.57 -13.41
N GLY A 166 15.73 9.46 -13.94
CA GLY A 166 14.72 9.10 -14.96
C GLY A 166 15.40 8.64 -16.25
N THR A 167 14.82 7.60 -16.87
CA THR A 167 15.30 7.05 -18.15
C THR A 167 14.45 7.50 -19.35
N GLY A 168 13.45 8.38 -19.11
CA GLY A 168 12.55 8.89 -20.13
C GLY A 168 11.38 7.95 -20.48
N GLY A 169 11.19 6.85 -19.72
CA GLY A 169 10.01 6.01 -19.86
C GLY A 169 8.81 6.65 -19.15
N ASP A 170 7.65 6.62 -19.79
CA ASP A 170 6.39 7.15 -19.27
C ASP A 170 5.21 6.31 -19.76
N GLY A 171 4.10 6.28 -18.99
CA GLY A 171 2.84 5.69 -19.43
C GLY A 171 2.79 4.15 -19.41
N PHE A 172 3.42 3.48 -18.48
CA PHE A 172 3.40 2.00 -18.34
C PHE A 172 2.09 1.52 -17.72
#